data_5934803b8944d1c496dd9bb14adfca05
#
_entry.id   5934803b8944d1c496dd9bb14adfca05
#
_cell.length_a   1.000
_cell.length_b   1.000
_cell.length_c   1.000
_cell.angle_alpha   90.00
_cell.angle_beta   90.00
_cell.angle_gamma   90.00
#
_symmetry.space_group_name_H-M   'P 1'
#
loop_
_entity.id
_entity.type
_entity.pdbx_description
1 polymer ?
#
loop_
_entity_poly.entity_id
_entity_poly.type
_entity_poly.pdbx_seq_one_letter_code
_entity_poly.pdbx_strand_id
1 'polypeptide(L)'
;MANVKVCDGNWNGVKGQNFTWVNDDDENDAIISQAGSNPWPFTTPTSKPYTLTVPMKTTSPGTLDCQLIDQPDTYYYVSNPCDTLGNPKTVIIT
;
A
#
# COMPACT_ATOMS: atom_id res chain seq x y z
N MET A 1 4.45 -3.20 -15.29
CA MET A 1 4.22 -2.63 -13.94
C MET A 1 3.65 -3.73 -13.05
N ALA A 2 4.18 -3.86 -11.85
CA ALA A 2 3.69 -4.89 -10.92
C ALA A 2 2.32 -4.50 -10.35
N ASN A 3 1.48 -5.50 -10.11
CA ASN A 3 0.20 -5.32 -9.41
C ASN A 3 0.34 -5.89 -8.00
N VAL A 4 -0.15 -5.14 -7.02
CA VAL A 4 -0.15 -5.53 -5.62
C VAL A 4 -1.57 -5.47 -5.10
N LYS A 5 -2.09 -6.61 -4.66
CA LYS A 5 -3.42 -6.65 -4.07
C LYS A 5 -3.39 -6.10 -2.66
N VAL A 6 -4.40 -5.30 -2.32
CA VAL A 6 -4.44 -4.63 -1.02
C VAL A 6 -4.51 -5.60 0.16
N CYS A 7 -5.04 -6.80 -0.05
CA CYS A 7 -5.18 -7.82 0.99
C CYS A 7 -4.18 -8.97 0.86
N ASP A 8 -3.24 -8.91 -0.07
CA ASP A 8 -2.17 -9.90 -0.17
C ASP A 8 -1.20 -9.74 1.01
N GLY A 9 -0.41 -10.79 1.25
CA GLY A 9 0.58 -10.79 2.30
C GLY A 9 1.79 -9.91 2.00
N ASN A 10 2.88 -10.19 2.69
CA ASN A 10 4.13 -9.46 2.53
C ASN A 10 4.68 -9.59 1.11
N TRP A 11 5.36 -8.56 0.64
CA TRP A 11 5.92 -8.56 -0.71
C TRP A 11 7.24 -7.80 -0.79
N ASN A 12 7.94 -7.99 -1.91
CA ASN A 12 9.24 -7.38 -2.18
C ASN A 12 9.13 -6.44 -3.37
N GLY A 13 9.84 -5.33 -3.33
CA GLY A 13 9.93 -4.39 -4.42
C GLY A 13 11.34 -3.83 -4.59
N VAL A 14 11.54 -3.11 -5.69
CA VAL A 14 12.80 -2.42 -5.98
C VAL A 14 12.62 -0.94 -5.70
N LYS A 15 13.66 -0.28 -5.17
CA LYS A 15 13.60 1.16 -4.88
C LYS A 15 13.16 1.94 -6.11
N GLY A 16 12.25 2.88 -5.92
CA GLY A 16 11.71 3.71 -7.00
C GLY A 16 10.75 3.00 -7.95
N GLN A 17 10.44 1.73 -7.70
CA GLN A 17 9.56 0.95 -8.56
C GLN A 17 8.14 1.52 -8.58
N ASN A 18 7.56 1.67 -9.78
CA ASN A 18 6.15 1.95 -9.94
C ASN A 18 5.35 0.66 -9.87
N PHE A 19 4.17 0.72 -9.26
CA PHE A 19 3.28 -0.43 -9.17
C PHE A 19 1.82 0.06 -9.09
N THR A 20 0.90 -0.88 -9.21
CA THR A 20 -0.53 -0.59 -9.15
C THR A 20 -1.17 -1.38 -8.00
N TRP A 21 -1.79 -0.68 -7.07
CA TRP A 21 -2.66 -1.29 -6.08
C TRP A 21 -3.92 -1.83 -6.74
N VAL A 22 -4.36 -3.02 -6.34
CA VAL A 22 -5.59 -3.63 -6.83
C VAL A 22 -6.48 -3.98 -5.64
N ASN A 23 -7.71 -3.48 -5.66
CA ASN A 23 -8.72 -3.80 -4.66
C ASN A 23 -9.77 -4.72 -5.30
N ASP A 24 -9.89 -5.95 -4.79
CA ASP A 24 -10.86 -6.93 -5.27
C ASP A 24 -12.18 -6.90 -4.51
N ASP A 25 -12.36 -5.98 -3.57
CA ASP A 25 -13.59 -5.85 -2.79
C ASP A 25 -14.62 -5.06 -3.60
N ASP A 26 -15.83 -5.62 -3.73
CA ASP A 26 -16.91 -5.00 -4.49
C ASP A 26 -17.68 -3.94 -3.69
N GLU A 27 -17.49 -3.87 -2.38
CA GLU A 27 -18.32 -3.07 -1.49
C GLU A 27 -17.56 -2.00 -0.71
N ASN A 28 -16.25 -2.16 -0.53
CA ASN A 28 -15.47 -1.27 0.33
C ASN A 28 -14.20 -0.79 -0.36
N ASP A 29 -13.90 0.49 -0.18
CA ASP A 29 -12.59 1.03 -0.50
C ASP A 29 -11.55 0.45 0.47
N ALA A 30 -10.31 0.31 0.02
CA ALA A 30 -9.21 -0.05 0.89
C ALA A 30 -8.43 1.20 1.28
N ILE A 31 -8.12 1.33 2.57
CA ILE A 31 -7.31 2.44 3.08
C ILE A 31 -5.96 1.89 3.47
N ILE A 32 -4.92 2.32 2.76
CA ILE A 32 -3.53 2.00 3.08
C ILE A 32 -3.02 3.10 4.01
N SER A 33 -2.56 2.76 5.19
CA SER A 33 -2.14 3.75 6.17
C SER A 33 -0.82 3.40 6.83
N GLN A 34 -0.19 4.40 7.43
CA GLN A 34 1.06 4.23 8.15
C GLN A 34 0.89 3.28 9.33
N ALA A 35 1.84 2.38 9.51
CA ALA A 35 1.86 1.45 10.64
C ALA A 35 2.52 2.14 11.84
N GLY A 36 1.70 2.78 12.69
CA GLY A 36 2.20 3.52 13.85
C GLY A 36 3.13 4.66 13.45
N SER A 37 4.33 4.68 14.00
CA SER A 37 5.37 5.68 13.69
C SER A 37 6.43 5.15 12.71
N ASN A 38 6.21 3.98 12.11
CA ASN A 38 7.17 3.42 11.14
C ASN A 38 7.25 4.30 9.90
N PRO A 39 8.42 4.35 9.22
CA PRO A 39 8.57 5.13 8.00
C PRO A 39 7.57 4.70 6.91
N TRP A 40 7.06 5.69 6.17
CA TRP A 40 6.13 5.47 5.07
C TRP A 40 6.90 5.03 3.82
N PRO A 41 6.56 3.87 3.19
CA PRO A 41 7.35 3.33 2.09
C PRO A 41 6.98 3.86 0.70
N PHE A 42 5.99 4.74 0.60
CA PHE A 42 5.47 5.20 -0.69
C PHE A 42 5.79 6.67 -0.91
N THR A 43 5.88 7.09 -2.19
CA THR A 43 6.23 8.47 -2.52
C THR A 43 5.12 9.48 -2.25
N THR A 44 3.88 9.00 -2.14
CA THR A 44 2.72 9.86 -1.84
C THR A 44 1.91 9.27 -0.70
N PRO A 45 1.26 10.12 0.12
CA PRO A 45 1.45 11.54 0.22
C PRO A 45 2.82 11.91 0.77
N THR A 46 3.27 13.15 0.57
CA THR A 46 4.58 13.62 1.03
C THR A 46 4.55 14.17 2.46
N SER A 47 3.37 14.28 3.04
CA SER A 47 3.17 14.78 4.41
C SER A 47 2.02 14.04 5.07
N LYS A 48 1.99 14.08 6.39
CA LYS A 48 0.93 13.43 7.19
C LYS A 48 -0.45 14.06 6.92
N PRO A 49 -1.52 13.29 7.02
CA PRO A 49 -1.55 11.87 7.35
C PRO A 49 -1.13 11.00 6.15
N TYR A 50 -0.32 9.98 6.40
CA TYR A 50 0.13 9.04 5.37
C TYR A 50 -0.95 7.99 5.14
N THR A 51 -1.83 8.26 4.18
CA THR A 51 -2.90 7.35 3.78
C THR A 51 -3.10 7.38 2.28
N LEU A 52 -3.51 6.24 1.73
CA LEU A 52 -3.91 6.10 0.33
C LEU A 52 -5.26 5.39 0.29
N THR A 53 -6.14 5.80 -0.61
CA THR A 53 -7.43 5.14 -0.82
C THR A 53 -7.40 4.41 -2.16
N VAL A 54 -7.58 3.08 -2.12
CA VAL A 54 -7.73 2.26 -3.32
C VAL A 54 -9.22 1.98 -3.49
N PRO A 55 -9.86 2.49 -4.55
CA PRO A 55 -11.32 2.40 -4.67
C PRO A 55 -11.79 0.96 -4.80
N MET A 56 -13.04 0.72 -4.40
CA MET A 56 -13.66 -0.59 -4.54
C MET A 56 -13.68 -1.03 -6.01
N LYS A 57 -13.72 -2.34 -6.24
CA LYS A 57 -13.63 -2.94 -7.58
C LYS A 57 -14.74 -2.46 -8.51
N THR A 58 -15.93 -2.19 -7.99
CA THR A 58 -17.07 -1.69 -8.77
C THR A 58 -16.88 -0.24 -9.22
N THR A 59 -15.96 0.50 -8.62
CA THR A 59 -15.51 1.80 -9.12
C THR A 59 -14.43 1.53 -10.14
N SER A 60 -14.72 1.61 -11.40
CA SER A 60 -13.79 1.22 -12.47
C SER A 60 -12.76 2.32 -12.74
N PRO A 61 -11.45 2.00 -12.67
CA PRO A 61 -10.90 0.73 -12.18
C PRO A 61 -10.81 0.71 -10.65
N GLY A 62 -10.84 -0.46 -10.04
CA GLY A 62 -10.57 -0.64 -8.62
C GLY A 62 -9.07 -0.65 -8.33
N THR A 63 -8.35 0.35 -8.82
CA THR A 63 -6.89 0.40 -8.79
C THR A 63 -6.39 1.79 -8.43
N LEU A 64 -5.13 1.86 -7.98
CA LEU A 64 -4.44 3.12 -7.70
C LEU A 64 -2.97 2.92 -8.04
N ASP A 65 -2.42 3.76 -8.91
CA ASP A 65 -1.00 3.75 -9.22
C ASP A 65 -0.19 4.37 -8.09
N CYS A 66 0.96 3.78 -7.80
CA CYS A 66 1.80 4.19 -6.70
C CYS A 66 3.28 3.94 -7.03
N GLN A 67 4.18 4.47 -6.20
CA GLN A 67 5.61 4.30 -6.37
C GLN A 67 6.28 4.08 -5.02
N LEU A 68 7.19 3.12 -4.95
CA LEU A 68 8.04 2.91 -3.78
C LEU A 68 9.08 4.03 -3.68
N ILE A 69 9.43 4.40 -2.44
CA ILE A 69 10.50 5.37 -2.21
C ILE A 69 11.84 4.80 -2.68
N ASP A 70 12.80 5.68 -2.94
CA ASP A 70 14.13 5.33 -3.46
C ASP A 70 15.11 5.08 -2.31
N GLN A 71 14.70 4.24 -1.36
CA GLN A 71 15.53 3.90 -0.20
C GLN A 71 15.30 2.45 0.22
N PRO A 72 16.30 1.56 0.05
CA PRO A 72 16.16 0.16 0.46
C PRO A 72 16.04 0.03 1.98
N ASP A 73 15.05 -0.73 2.40
CA ASP A 73 14.83 -1.10 3.81
C ASP A 73 13.62 -2.04 3.89
N THR A 74 13.31 -2.47 5.10
CA THR A 74 12.06 -3.16 5.41
C THR A 74 11.07 -2.16 5.96
N TYR A 75 9.89 -2.08 5.35
CA TYR A 75 8.85 -1.12 5.70
C TYR A 75 7.56 -1.83 6.07
N TYR A 76 6.71 -1.14 6.84
CA TYR A 76 5.44 -1.66 7.32
C TYR A 76 4.31 -0.71 6.95
N TYR A 77 3.14 -1.27 6.66
CA TYR A 77 1.92 -0.51 6.42
C TYR A 77 0.70 -1.32 6.84
N VAL A 78 -0.44 -0.66 6.99
CA VAL A 78 -1.71 -1.29 7.33
C VAL A 78 -2.69 -1.09 6.19
N SER A 79 -3.29 -2.18 5.72
CA SER A 79 -4.31 -2.16 4.68
C SER A 79 -5.65 -2.51 5.30
N ASN A 80 -6.49 -1.51 5.54
CA ASN A 80 -7.82 -1.71 6.11
C ASN A 80 -8.83 -2.00 4.97
N PRO A 81 -9.69 -3.02 5.04
CA PRO A 81 -10.05 -3.77 6.25
C PRO A 81 -9.25 -5.05 6.50
N CYS A 82 -8.20 -5.33 5.71
CA CYS A 82 -7.50 -6.62 5.78
C CYS A 82 -6.61 -6.77 7.00
N ASP A 83 -6.05 -5.67 7.50
CA ASP A 83 -5.02 -5.70 8.55
C ASP A 83 -5.41 -4.88 9.76
N THR A 84 -4.62 -5.04 10.83
CA THR A 84 -4.70 -4.21 12.03
C THR A 84 -3.32 -3.62 12.32
N LEU A 85 -3.26 -2.57 13.14
CA LEU A 85 -2.01 -1.95 13.55
C LEU A 85 -1.08 -2.95 14.27
N GLY A 86 -1.66 -3.91 14.99
CA GLY A 86 -0.90 -4.95 15.69
C GLY A 86 -0.36 -6.04 14.76
N ASN A 87 -0.79 -6.06 13.50
CA ASN A 87 -0.38 -7.07 12.52
C ASN A 87 -0.27 -6.45 11.13
N PRO A 88 0.68 -5.52 10.93
CA PRO A 88 0.83 -4.83 9.65
C PRO A 88 1.41 -5.74 8.57
N LYS A 89 1.26 -5.31 7.31
CA LYS A 89 1.96 -5.91 6.19
C LYS A 89 3.38 -5.37 6.10
N THR A 90 4.24 -6.13 5.44
CA THR A 90 5.66 -5.79 5.24
C THR A 90 5.95 -5.67 3.75
N VAL A 91 6.64 -4.61 3.36
CA VAL A 91 7.26 -4.51 2.04
C VAL A 91 8.78 -4.35 2.23
N ILE A 92 9.53 -5.20 1.55
CA ILE A 92 11.00 -5.14 1.55
C ILE A 92 11.43 -4.47 0.25
N ILE A 93 12.08 -3.32 0.37
CA ILE A 93 12.59 -2.56 -0.77
C ILE A 93 14.08 -2.84 -0.91
N THR A 94 14.48 -3.27 -2.08
CA THR A 94 15.89 -3.59 -2.38
C THR A 94 16.51 -2.64 -3.39
#